data_ca7398d390fd72cfff75419165d8e89d
#
_entry.id   ca7398d390fd72cfff75419165d8e89d
#
_cell.length_a   1.000
_cell.length_b   1.000
_cell.length_c   1.000
_cell.angle_alpha   90.00
_cell.angle_beta   90.00
_cell.angle_gamma   90.00
#
_symmetry.space_group_name_H-M   'P 1'
#
loop_
_entity.id
_entity.type
_entity.pdbx_description
1 polymer ?
#
loop_
_entity_poly.entity_id
_entity_poly.type
_entity_poly.pdbx_seq_one_letter_code
_entity_poly.pdbx_strand_id
1 'polypeptide(L)'
;NVFHAGDGNLHPLILFDANDPDQLRRCELFGADILETSVAMGGTVTGEHGVGVEKLNSMCVQFSAEENAQMFGIKHAFDTKELLNPGKVIPTLHRCAEYGKMLVRAGQIKHPDLPRF
;
A
#
# COMPACT_ATOMS: atom_id res chain seq x y z
N ASN A 1 9.46 7.16 -15.54
CA ASN A 1 8.12 7.33 -15.01
C ASN A 1 7.14 7.53 -16.14
N VAL A 2 5.97 6.93 -16.04
CA VAL A 2 4.79 7.18 -16.85
C VAL A 2 3.72 7.75 -15.92
N PHE A 3 2.80 8.54 -16.42
CA PHE A 3 1.77 9.15 -15.56
C PHE A 3 0.58 9.65 -16.39
N HIS A 4 -0.56 9.72 -15.72
CA HIS A 4 -1.76 10.38 -16.23
C HIS A 4 -1.80 11.80 -15.62
N ALA A 5 -1.26 12.78 -16.33
CA ALA A 5 -1.02 14.12 -15.81
C ALA A 5 -2.27 14.85 -15.32
N GLY A 6 -3.44 14.53 -15.92
CA GLY A 6 -4.72 15.16 -15.57
C GLY A 6 -5.31 14.69 -14.24
N ASP A 7 -4.94 13.51 -13.78
CA ASP A 7 -5.52 12.85 -12.59
C ASP A 7 -4.51 12.68 -11.46
N GLY A 8 -3.23 13.01 -11.68
CA GLY A 8 -2.17 12.82 -10.69
C GLY A 8 -1.79 11.35 -10.47
N ASN A 9 -2.18 10.44 -11.38
CA ASN A 9 -1.84 9.02 -11.29
C ASN A 9 -0.42 8.78 -11.83
N LEU A 10 0.46 8.25 -10.98
CA LEU A 10 1.86 8.04 -11.29
C LEU A 10 2.18 6.53 -11.42
N HIS A 11 2.97 6.18 -12.43
CA HIS A 11 3.51 4.83 -12.62
C HIS A 11 5.04 4.88 -12.48
N PRO A 12 5.59 4.83 -11.26
CA PRO A 12 7.03 4.75 -11.05
C PRO A 12 7.54 3.40 -11.53
N LEU A 13 8.50 3.42 -12.47
CA LEU A 13 9.14 2.21 -12.99
C LEU A 13 10.48 2.03 -12.28
N ILE A 14 10.62 0.96 -11.53
CA ILE A 14 11.84 0.58 -10.83
C ILE A 14 12.50 -0.54 -11.62
N LEU A 15 13.71 -0.26 -12.14
CA LEU A 15 14.49 -1.25 -12.89
C LEU A 15 15.40 -2.00 -11.92
N PHE A 16 15.35 -3.33 -11.96
CA PHE A 16 16.18 -4.20 -11.13
C PHE A 16 16.40 -5.55 -11.82
N ASP A 17 17.45 -6.27 -11.43
CA ASP A 17 17.65 -7.66 -11.85
C ASP A 17 16.89 -8.60 -10.90
N ALA A 18 15.84 -9.24 -11.42
CA ALA A 18 15.00 -10.16 -10.67
C ALA A 18 15.73 -11.45 -10.23
N ASN A 19 16.91 -11.75 -10.80
CA ASN A 19 17.73 -12.87 -10.39
C ASN A 19 18.67 -12.53 -9.23
N ASP A 20 18.79 -11.24 -8.88
CA ASP A 20 19.56 -10.76 -7.72
C ASP A 20 18.60 -10.56 -6.53
N PRO A 21 18.66 -11.42 -5.49
CA PRO A 21 17.76 -11.33 -4.34
C PRO A 21 17.89 -10.02 -3.55
N ASP A 22 19.08 -9.39 -3.55
CA ASP A 22 19.25 -8.10 -2.86
C ASP A 22 18.61 -6.96 -3.64
N GLN A 23 18.72 -6.96 -4.96
CA GLN A 23 18.03 -5.97 -5.80
C GLN A 23 16.51 -6.13 -5.71
N LEU A 24 16.01 -7.36 -5.73
CA LEU A 24 14.57 -7.63 -5.55
C LEU A 24 14.08 -7.05 -4.21
N ARG A 25 14.75 -7.38 -3.10
CA ARG A 25 14.41 -6.87 -1.77
C ARG A 25 14.44 -5.35 -1.70
N ARG A 26 15.45 -4.71 -2.28
CA ARG A 26 15.57 -3.24 -2.31
C ARG A 26 14.48 -2.61 -3.19
N CYS A 27 14.11 -3.26 -4.29
CA CYS A 27 13.01 -2.82 -5.14
C CYS A 27 11.67 -2.84 -4.38
N GLU A 28 11.38 -3.91 -3.64
CA GLU A 28 10.17 -4.02 -2.81
C GLU A 28 10.11 -2.95 -1.73
N LEU A 29 11.22 -2.72 -1.02
CA LEU A 29 11.29 -1.67 0.01
C LEU A 29 11.11 -0.28 -0.59
N PHE A 30 11.75 -0.01 -1.72
CA PHE A 30 11.62 1.29 -2.40
C PHE A 30 10.19 1.50 -2.93
N GLY A 31 9.57 0.45 -3.46
CA GLY A 31 8.17 0.49 -3.86
C GLY A 31 7.23 0.82 -2.68
N ALA A 32 7.46 0.20 -1.52
CA ALA A 32 6.70 0.51 -0.30
C ALA A 32 6.91 1.97 0.15
N ASP A 33 8.15 2.47 0.12
CA ASP A 33 8.45 3.87 0.47
C ASP A 33 7.73 4.88 -0.45
N ILE A 34 7.61 4.58 -1.75
CA ILE A 34 6.84 5.40 -2.70
C ILE A 34 5.36 5.43 -2.32
N LEU A 35 4.77 4.28 -1.99
CA LEU A 35 3.36 4.20 -1.61
C LEU A 35 3.08 4.91 -0.27
N GLU A 36 3.94 4.75 0.72
CA GLU A 36 3.85 5.48 1.98
C GLU A 36 3.94 6.99 1.79
N THR A 37 4.85 7.43 0.91
CA THR A 37 5.00 8.85 0.54
C THR A 37 3.73 9.37 -0.14
N SER A 38 3.14 8.59 -1.05
CA SER A 38 1.89 8.94 -1.72
C SER A 38 0.77 9.18 -0.70
N VAL A 39 0.58 8.26 0.24
CA VAL A 39 -0.43 8.40 1.31
C VAL A 39 -0.14 9.61 2.20
N ALA A 40 1.13 9.83 2.58
CA ALA A 40 1.52 10.97 3.40
C ALA A 40 1.26 12.33 2.71
N MET A 41 1.26 12.35 1.38
CA MET A 41 0.93 13.52 0.56
C MET A 41 -0.59 13.68 0.29
N GLY A 42 -1.44 12.81 0.82
CA GLY A 42 -2.88 12.81 0.60
C GLY A 42 -3.34 12.02 -0.62
N GLY A 43 -2.44 11.22 -1.21
CA GLY A 43 -2.75 10.29 -2.29
C GLY A 43 -3.20 8.92 -1.78
N THR A 44 -3.13 7.92 -2.67
CA THR A 44 -3.56 6.55 -2.39
C THR A 44 -2.48 5.54 -2.78
N VAL A 45 -2.59 4.32 -2.23
CA VAL A 45 -1.66 3.22 -2.55
C VAL A 45 -1.87 2.62 -3.93
N THR A 46 -2.97 2.96 -4.59
CA THR A 46 -3.26 2.52 -5.96
C THR A 46 -4.14 3.52 -6.68
N GLY A 47 -3.76 3.89 -7.90
CA GLY A 47 -4.57 4.75 -8.76
C GLY A 47 -5.60 3.94 -9.55
N GLU A 48 -5.16 2.89 -10.26
CA GLU A 48 -6.01 2.12 -11.20
C GLU A 48 -5.77 0.61 -11.17
N HIS A 49 -4.53 0.13 -10.92
CA HIS A 49 -4.19 -1.29 -11.03
C HIS A 49 -4.73 -2.15 -9.89
N GLY A 50 -5.17 -1.54 -8.79
CA GLY A 50 -5.65 -2.25 -7.61
C GLY A 50 -4.53 -2.67 -6.66
N VAL A 51 -4.94 -3.28 -5.56
CA VAL A 51 -4.06 -3.68 -4.46
C VAL A 51 -3.52 -5.11 -4.65
N GLY A 52 -4.38 -6.02 -5.12
CA GLY A 52 -4.01 -7.43 -5.29
C GLY A 52 -3.49 -8.05 -4.00
N VAL A 53 -2.34 -8.71 -4.09
CA VAL A 53 -1.58 -9.27 -2.96
C VAL A 53 -0.34 -8.46 -2.63
N GLU A 54 0.18 -7.70 -3.58
CA GLU A 54 1.45 -6.98 -3.45
C GLU A 54 1.36 -5.80 -2.49
N LYS A 55 0.25 -5.06 -2.54
CA LYS A 55 0.06 -3.83 -1.77
C LYS A 55 -0.75 -4.01 -0.48
N LEU A 56 -0.94 -5.25 -0.02
CA LEU A 56 -1.73 -5.54 1.21
C LEU A 56 -1.20 -4.78 2.43
N ASN A 57 0.12 -4.73 2.61
CA ASN A 57 0.73 -4.01 3.73
C ASN A 57 0.47 -2.50 3.64
N SER A 58 0.44 -1.96 2.43
CA SER A 58 0.19 -0.54 2.18
C SER A 58 -1.26 -0.14 2.51
N MET A 59 -2.21 -1.08 2.49
CA MET A 59 -3.57 -0.84 2.99
C MET A 59 -3.58 -0.52 4.49
N CYS A 60 -2.66 -1.11 5.27
CA CYS A 60 -2.52 -0.77 6.70
C CYS A 60 -1.87 0.60 6.93
N VAL A 61 -1.22 1.18 5.93
CA VAL A 61 -0.71 2.56 5.96
C VAL A 61 -1.83 3.55 5.66
N GLN A 62 -2.65 3.25 4.67
CA GLN A 62 -3.70 4.15 4.19
C GLN A 62 -4.95 4.14 5.08
N PHE A 63 -5.33 2.98 5.61
CA PHE A 63 -6.58 2.79 6.36
C PHE A 63 -6.32 2.33 7.79
N SER A 64 -7.14 2.82 8.71
CA SER A 64 -7.13 2.37 10.10
C SER A 64 -7.58 0.91 10.24
N ALA A 65 -7.35 0.33 11.41
CA ALA A 65 -7.81 -1.02 11.72
C ALA A 65 -9.35 -1.13 11.63
N GLU A 66 -10.07 -0.09 12.05
CA GLU A 66 -11.53 -0.02 12.02
C GLU A 66 -12.05 0.04 10.59
N GLU A 67 -11.43 0.84 9.72
CA GLU A 67 -11.79 0.95 8.30
C GLU A 67 -11.53 -0.38 7.57
N ASN A 68 -10.39 -1.00 7.80
CA ASN A 68 -10.08 -2.33 7.26
C ASN A 68 -11.08 -3.40 7.75
N ALA A 69 -11.50 -3.34 9.03
CA ALA A 69 -12.51 -4.24 9.57
C ALA A 69 -13.89 -4.04 8.91
N GLN A 70 -14.27 -2.80 8.62
CA GLN A 70 -15.52 -2.50 7.91
C GLN A 70 -15.49 -3.04 6.48
N MET A 71 -14.39 -2.83 5.74
CA MET A 71 -14.20 -3.39 4.39
C MET A 71 -14.27 -4.92 4.40
N PHE A 72 -13.66 -5.56 5.39
CA PHE A 72 -13.74 -7.01 5.58
C PHE A 72 -15.16 -7.47 5.90
N GLY A 73 -15.88 -6.72 6.73
CA GLY A 73 -17.29 -6.99 7.04
C GLY A 73 -18.19 -6.96 5.80
N ILE A 74 -17.98 -5.98 4.91
CA ILE A 74 -18.69 -5.91 3.63
C ILE A 74 -18.37 -7.12 2.76
N LYS A 75 -17.08 -7.44 2.61
CA LYS A 75 -16.68 -8.63 1.87
C LYS A 75 -17.33 -9.89 2.41
N HIS A 76 -17.31 -10.09 3.72
CA HIS A 76 -17.88 -11.26 4.37
C HIS A 76 -19.41 -11.35 4.20
N ALA A 77 -20.11 -10.22 4.15
CA ALA A 77 -21.56 -10.19 3.92
C ALA A 77 -21.94 -10.79 2.55
N PHE A 78 -21.10 -10.62 1.54
CA PHE A 78 -21.32 -11.15 0.18
C PHE A 78 -20.61 -12.50 -0.07
N ASP A 79 -19.59 -12.82 0.67
CA ASP A 79 -18.73 -14.00 0.45
C ASP A 79 -18.38 -14.68 1.79
N THR A 80 -19.40 -15.19 2.46
CA THR A 80 -19.27 -15.86 3.76
C THR A 80 -18.35 -17.07 3.76
N LYS A 81 -18.09 -17.67 2.59
CA LYS A 81 -17.23 -18.84 2.41
C LYS A 81 -15.83 -18.47 1.93
N GLU A 82 -15.55 -17.20 1.74
CA GLU A 82 -14.26 -16.67 1.27
C GLU A 82 -13.75 -17.34 -0.03
N LEU A 83 -14.68 -17.59 -0.97
CA LEU A 83 -14.38 -18.22 -2.25
C LEU A 83 -13.90 -17.22 -3.33
N LEU A 84 -14.29 -15.95 -3.18
CA LEU A 84 -14.01 -14.90 -4.16
C LEU A 84 -12.71 -14.18 -3.80
N ASN A 85 -11.67 -14.42 -4.59
CA ASN A 85 -10.37 -13.76 -4.42
C ASN A 85 -9.87 -13.76 -2.96
N PRO A 86 -9.71 -14.92 -2.32
CA PRO A 86 -9.30 -14.98 -0.92
C PRO A 86 -7.91 -14.34 -0.72
N GLY A 87 -7.73 -13.64 0.38
CA GLY A 87 -6.46 -13.02 0.77
C GLY A 87 -5.99 -11.87 -0.13
N LYS A 88 -6.90 -11.23 -0.89
CA LYS A 88 -6.58 -10.07 -1.72
C LYS A 88 -7.26 -8.81 -1.23
N VAL A 89 -6.68 -7.67 -1.52
CA VAL A 89 -7.13 -6.30 -1.25
C VAL A 89 -7.17 -5.96 0.23
N ILE A 90 -7.89 -6.71 1.05
CA ILE A 90 -8.12 -6.39 2.46
C ILE A 90 -7.15 -7.20 3.32
N PRO A 91 -6.23 -6.54 4.06
CA PRO A 91 -5.32 -7.23 4.95
C PRO A 91 -6.06 -7.76 6.18
N THR A 92 -5.59 -8.88 6.73
CA THR A 92 -6.09 -9.35 8.02
C THR A 92 -5.69 -8.36 9.12
N LEU A 93 -6.55 -8.19 10.14
CA LEU A 93 -6.28 -7.28 11.28
C LEU A 93 -4.95 -7.58 11.98
N HIS A 94 -4.57 -8.86 12.06
CA HIS A 94 -3.30 -9.28 12.62
C HIS A 94 -2.10 -8.71 11.83
N ARG A 95 -2.17 -8.74 10.51
CA ARG A 95 -1.14 -8.19 9.62
C ARG A 95 -0.94 -6.68 9.81
N CYS A 96 -2.03 -5.93 9.95
CA CYS A 96 -1.95 -4.48 10.24
C CYS A 96 -1.34 -4.19 11.62
N ALA A 97 -1.64 -5.00 12.63
CA ALA A 97 -1.06 -4.85 13.96
C ALA A 97 0.45 -5.07 13.98
N GLU A 98 0.94 -6.00 13.17
CA GLU A 98 2.38 -6.23 13.00
C GLU A 98 3.05 -5.11 12.20
N TYR A 99 2.43 -4.70 11.10
CA TYR A 99 2.94 -3.64 10.24
C TYR A 99 2.95 -2.27 10.94
N GLY A 100 1.92 -1.96 11.73
CA GLY A 100 1.82 -0.72 12.51
C GLY A 100 2.94 -0.51 13.53
N LYS A 101 3.64 -1.57 13.93
CA LYS A 101 4.85 -1.48 14.77
C LYS A 101 6.08 -1.01 14.01
N MET A 102 6.05 -1.10 12.68
CA MET A 102 7.13 -0.66 11.77
C MET A 102 6.91 0.77 11.26
N LEU A 103 5.73 1.36 11.49
CA LEU A 103 5.38 2.68 10.99
C LEU A 103 6.11 3.80 11.76
N VAL A 104 6.63 4.72 10.99
CA VAL A 104 7.16 6.00 11.43
C VAL A 104 6.04 6.77 12.16
N ARG A 105 6.21 7.07 13.44
CA ARG A 105 5.25 7.88 14.21
C ARG A 105 5.10 9.28 13.61
N ALA A 106 3.91 9.85 13.73
CA ALA A 106 3.63 11.23 13.32
C ALA A 106 4.75 12.19 13.79
N GLY A 107 5.42 12.84 12.82
CA GLY A 107 6.59 13.71 13.07
C GLY A 107 7.92 13.15 12.54
N GLN A 108 8.00 11.91 12.12
CA GLN A 108 9.19 11.33 11.49
C GLN A 108 8.93 11.03 10.01
N ILE A 109 8.70 12.06 9.23
CA ILE A 109 8.46 11.93 7.80
C ILE A 109 9.81 11.70 7.13
N LYS A 110 9.94 10.63 6.33
CA LYS A 110 11.17 10.27 5.61
C LYS A 110 11.68 11.38 4.67
N HIS A 111 10.79 12.23 4.20
CA HIS A 111 11.09 13.32 3.26
C HIS A 111 10.36 14.60 3.70
N PRO A 112 10.85 15.29 4.77
CA PRO A 112 10.20 16.49 5.29
C PRO A 112 10.23 17.67 4.31
N ASP A 113 11.12 17.62 3.32
CA ASP A 113 11.41 18.71 2.37
C ASP A 113 10.50 18.68 1.12
N LEU A 114 9.68 17.62 0.95
CA LEU A 114 8.76 17.54 -0.18
C LEU A 114 7.57 18.48 0.03
N PRO A 115 7.25 19.34 -0.98
CA PRO A 115 6.07 20.19 -0.91
C PRO A 115 4.81 19.32 -0.82
N ARG A 116 3.91 19.68 0.09
CA ARG A 116 2.61 19.06 0.28
C ARG A 116 1.55 20.02 -0.22
N PHE A 117 0.68 19.54 -1.04
CA PHE A 117 -0.44 20.28 -1.58
C PHE A 117 -1.68 20.06 -0.74
#